data_c5d7064243a35b23cbb65a01f1ada393
#
_entry.id   c5d7064243a35b23cbb65a01f1ada393
#
_cell.length_a   1.000
_cell.length_b   1.000
_cell.length_c   1.000
_cell.angle_alpha   90.00
_cell.angle_beta   90.00
_cell.angle_gamma   90.00
#
_symmetry.space_group_name_H-M   'P 1'
#
loop_
_entity.id
_entity.type
_entity.pdbx_description
1 polymer ?
#
loop_
_entity_poly.entity_id
_entity_poly.type
_entity_poly.pdbx_seq_one_letter_code
_entity_poly.pdbx_strand_id
1 'polypeptide(L)'
;MNYGVEKLKLKYSKHGCITCKIRKKRCSEDKPVCRDCRRLSFPCIYISESVDKQSLKKIKADIQHQLISKKRKHAPDSAQKAAVATRTRRVSSDEQDNQVYLSKPLEDCISQKLDSMGLQLYNYYRSHLANIISIAPMNQNYYLNIFLPMAHENDGILFAILAWSANHLSISSSNELRKDEIFVNLANKYTYMSLSHLKTNEGSSACARLGFLYSLAQILILCGSEICQGDVKFWKILLNVGKNLIENHVGKDVSRILTTTTEEPSLEERIIFPNFNSVVKYWLIVNFIYHDILNFNTTSFPIEQYEKFFQRDQNSLPSSANFIESIDSPIEEIDPLIGINKPILLLLGQVTNLTRFLQTMEQEEMLEHGDKILSLQVEIYKLQPSLMALEHLDDEKKFYYLELFEIMKISTLMFFQLTLLKIDKDSLELQILRNKLDSKLDKVIGTFLEGSLCFPLFIYGVCIQVEDMEKKNRFGSQI
;
A
#
# COMPACT_ATOMS: atom_id res chain seq x y z
N MET A 1 32.72 -23.90 -45.82
CA MET A 1 33.61 -22.82 -45.34
C MET A 1 33.30 -22.59 -43.88
N ASN A 2 34.15 -23.12 -43.01
CA ASN A 2 34.01 -22.96 -41.54
C ASN A 2 34.66 -21.66 -41.13
N TYR A 3 33.89 -20.68 -40.69
CA TYR A 3 34.44 -19.50 -40.03
C TYR A 3 34.64 -19.78 -38.56
N GLY A 4 35.90 -20.00 -38.15
CA GLY A 4 36.30 -20.12 -36.78
C GLY A 4 36.18 -18.76 -36.06
N VAL A 5 35.33 -18.69 -35.04
CA VAL A 5 35.25 -17.53 -34.15
C VAL A 5 36.38 -17.66 -33.13
N GLU A 6 37.46 -16.91 -33.34
CA GLU A 6 38.52 -16.73 -32.33
C GLU A 6 37.94 -16.10 -31.07
N LYS A 7 37.95 -16.83 -29.96
CA LYS A 7 37.65 -16.31 -28.61
C LYS A 7 38.75 -15.34 -28.18
N LEU A 8 38.53 -14.04 -28.33
CA LEU A 8 39.37 -13.00 -27.78
C LEU A 8 39.55 -13.18 -26.28
N LYS A 9 40.72 -13.55 -25.81
CA LYS A 9 41.11 -13.59 -24.40
C LYS A 9 41.06 -12.18 -23.81
N LEU A 10 40.03 -11.86 -23.05
CA LEU A 10 39.84 -10.58 -22.35
C LEU A 10 40.97 -10.39 -21.33
N LYS A 11 41.87 -9.47 -21.58
CA LYS A 11 42.94 -9.09 -20.62
C LYS A 11 42.31 -8.39 -19.42
N TYR A 12 42.63 -8.84 -18.20
CA TYR A 12 42.22 -8.21 -16.95
C TYR A 12 42.84 -6.83 -16.77
N SER A 13 42.09 -5.86 -16.23
CA SER A 13 42.58 -4.52 -15.95
C SER A 13 43.55 -4.52 -14.75
N LYS A 14 44.73 -3.85 -14.90
CA LYS A 14 45.79 -3.83 -13.87
C LYS A 14 45.35 -3.02 -12.62
N HIS A 15 44.73 -1.87 -12.84
CA HIS A 15 44.33 -0.90 -11.78
C HIS A 15 42.84 -0.97 -11.40
N GLY A 16 42.16 -2.06 -11.76
CA GLY A 16 40.73 -2.22 -11.48
C GLY A 16 40.39 -2.33 -9.99
N CYS A 17 39.16 -1.93 -9.62
CA CYS A 17 38.67 -2.02 -8.24
C CYS A 17 38.66 -3.47 -7.70
N ILE A 18 38.72 -3.63 -6.39
CA ILE A 18 38.75 -4.96 -5.73
C ILE A 18 37.51 -5.78 -6.09
N THR A 19 36.33 -5.15 -6.10
CA THR A 19 35.07 -5.82 -6.40
C THR A 19 35.08 -6.45 -7.79
N CYS A 20 35.56 -5.76 -8.82
CA CYS A 20 35.71 -6.32 -10.15
C CYS A 20 36.78 -7.44 -10.21
N LYS A 21 37.87 -7.29 -9.46
CA LYS A 21 38.92 -8.32 -9.37
C LYS A 21 38.38 -9.60 -8.70
N ILE A 22 37.63 -9.49 -7.60
CA ILE A 22 37.00 -10.65 -6.92
C ILE A 22 35.99 -11.32 -7.87
N ARG A 23 35.20 -10.55 -8.61
CA ARG A 23 34.22 -11.07 -9.58
C ARG A 23 34.85 -11.62 -10.86
N LYS A 24 36.16 -11.49 -11.05
CA LYS A 24 36.87 -11.88 -12.27
C LYS A 24 36.31 -11.22 -13.54
N LYS A 25 35.92 -9.94 -13.45
CA LYS A 25 35.40 -9.12 -14.55
C LYS A 25 36.38 -7.97 -14.87
N ARG A 26 36.38 -7.54 -16.13
CA ARG A 26 37.16 -6.36 -16.55
C ARG A 26 36.54 -5.12 -15.88
N CYS A 27 37.39 -4.29 -15.26
CA CYS A 27 37.00 -3.03 -14.66
C CYS A 27 37.16 -1.88 -15.67
N SER A 28 36.22 -0.94 -15.73
CA SER A 28 36.37 0.27 -16.57
C SER A 28 37.36 1.28 -15.98
N GLU A 29 37.79 1.07 -14.71
CA GLU A 29 38.73 1.91 -13.95
C GLU A 29 38.30 3.36 -13.73
N ASP A 30 37.02 3.71 -14.00
CA ASP A 30 36.46 5.02 -13.72
C ASP A 30 36.44 5.25 -12.19
N LYS A 31 36.89 6.43 -11.73
CA LYS A 31 36.85 6.83 -10.32
C LYS A 31 35.76 7.90 -10.10
N PRO A 32 35.11 7.95 -8.94
CA PRO A 32 35.28 7.11 -7.76
C PRO A 32 34.63 5.73 -7.88
N VAL A 33 33.67 5.51 -8.80
CA VAL A 33 32.93 4.26 -8.97
C VAL A 33 32.96 3.81 -10.43
N CYS A 34 33.48 2.61 -10.68
CA CYS A 34 33.56 2.06 -12.03
C CYS A 34 32.15 1.73 -12.60
N ARG A 35 32.01 1.73 -13.92
CA ARG A 35 30.74 1.52 -14.62
C ARG A 35 30.00 0.24 -14.20
N ASP A 36 30.73 -0.88 -14.07
CA ASP A 36 30.13 -2.15 -13.69
C ASP A 36 29.65 -2.19 -12.24
N CYS A 37 30.39 -1.60 -11.30
CA CYS A 37 29.94 -1.50 -9.92
C CYS A 37 28.75 -0.56 -9.76
N ARG A 38 28.73 0.56 -10.51
CA ARG A 38 27.61 1.50 -10.55
C ARG A 38 26.34 0.79 -11.06
N ARG A 39 26.39 0.16 -12.24
CA ARG A 39 25.26 -0.53 -12.86
C ARG A 39 24.67 -1.64 -12.00
N LEU A 40 25.49 -2.32 -11.19
CA LEU A 40 25.10 -3.48 -10.37
C LEU A 40 24.95 -3.13 -8.89
N SER A 41 25.07 -1.85 -8.55
CA SER A 41 25.00 -1.35 -7.16
C SER A 41 25.91 -2.13 -6.20
N PHE A 42 27.13 -2.46 -6.64
CA PHE A 42 28.14 -3.07 -5.78
C PHE A 42 29.09 -2.03 -5.20
N PRO A 43 29.60 -2.24 -3.97
CA PRO A 43 30.63 -1.38 -3.41
C PRO A 43 31.87 -1.39 -4.32
N CYS A 44 32.35 -0.19 -4.73
CA CYS A 44 33.49 -0.05 -5.61
C CYS A 44 34.68 0.50 -4.85
N ILE A 45 35.65 -0.35 -4.50
CA ILE A 45 36.80 0.01 -3.68
C ILE A 45 38.06 -0.11 -4.49
N TYR A 46 38.79 1.01 -4.62
CA TYR A 46 40.15 1.07 -5.14
C TYR A 46 41.15 1.12 -3.98
N ILE A 47 42.23 0.36 -4.05
CA ILE A 47 43.26 0.33 -3.02
C ILE A 47 44.29 1.38 -3.37
N SER A 48 44.66 2.21 -2.37
CA SER A 48 45.88 2.99 -2.39
C SER A 48 47.06 2.12 -1.91
N GLU A 49 48.28 2.43 -2.30
CA GLU A 49 49.50 1.62 -2.02
C GLU A 49 49.84 1.47 -0.51
N SER A 50 49.14 2.19 0.38
CA SER A 50 49.37 2.23 1.81
C SER A 50 48.52 1.29 2.66
N VAL A 51 47.72 0.39 2.08
CA VAL A 51 46.83 -0.50 2.87
C VAL A 51 47.55 -1.76 3.29
N ASP A 52 47.58 -2.03 4.60
CA ASP A 52 48.22 -3.22 5.19
C ASP A 52 47.52 -4.53 4.76
N LYS A 53 48.25 -5.65 4.82
CA LYS A 53 47.75 -6.96 4.36
C LYS A 53 46.54 -7.47 5.16
N GLN A 54 46.41 -7.09 6.42
CA GLN A 54 45.30 -7.55 7.30
C GLN A 54 44.01 -6.83 6.99
N SER A 55 44.06 -5.50 6.84
CA SER A 55 42.95 -4.65 6.36
C SER A 55 42.47 -5.04 4.96
N LEU A 56 43.43 -5.38 4.09
CA LEU A 56 43.09 -5.87 2.74
C LEU A 56 42.32 -7.20 2.74
N LYS A 57 42.69 -8.11 3.65
CA LYS A 57 42.04 -9.41 3.83
C LYS A 57 40.59 -9.22 4.31
N LYS A 58 40.39 -8.30 5.28
CA LYS A 58 39.04 -7.94 5.80
C LYS A 58 38.18 -7.34 4.74
N ILE A 59 38.66 -6.35 3.98
CA ILE A 59 37.90 -5.72 2.86
C ILE A 59 37.49 -6.76 1.79
N LYS A 60 38.38 -7.68 1.45
CA LYS A 60 38.06 -8.76 0.50
C LYS A 60 36.98 -9.70 1.01
N ALA A 61 37.02 -10.08 2.29
CA ALA A 61 36.00 -10.93 2.93
C ALA A 61 34.63 -10.25 2.94
N ASP A 62 34.56 -8.98 3.30
CA ASP A 62 33.32 -8.20 3.33
C ASP A 62 32.69 -8.07 1.94
N ILE A 63 33.50 -7.79 0.90
CA ILE A 63 33.01 -7.74 -0.48
C ILE A 63 32.53 -9.12 -0.94
N GLN A 64 33.23 -10.20 -0.63
CA GLN A 64 32.81 -11.56 -0.97
C GLN A 64 31.47 -11.92 -0.31
N HIS A 65 31.29 -11.58 0.95
CA HIS A 65 30.02 -11.79 1.67
C HIS A 65 28.86 -11.03 1.01
N GLN A 66 29.06 -9.76 0.66
CA GLN A 66 28.03 -8.97 -0.06
C GLN A 66 27.72 -9.49 -1.46
N LEU A 67 28.72 -10.05 -2.18
CA LEU A 67 28.51 -10.66 -3.49
C LEU A 67 27.71 -11.98 -3.41
N ILE A 68 27.92 -12.76 -2.34
CA ILE A 68 27.18 -14.01 -2.10
C ILE A 68 25.73 -13.71 -1.73
N SER A 69 25.49 -12.74 -0.85
CA SER A 69 24.13 -12.33 -0.45
C SER A 69 23.30 -11.81 -1.63
N LYS A 70 23.89 -11.02 -2.53
CA LYS A 70 23.20 -10.56 -3.76
C LYS A 70 22.99 -11.67 -4.79
N LYS A 71 23.89 -12.66 -4.92
CA LYS A 71 23.69 -13.81 -5.81
C LYS A 71 22.51 -14.70 -5.36
N ARG A 72 22.30 -14.85 -4.05
CA ARG A 72 21.16 -15.61 -3.51
C ARG A 72 19.81 -14.96 -3.82
N LYS A 73 19.75 -13.64 -4.00
CA LYS A 73 18.54 -12.90 -4.37
C LYS A 73 18.15 -13.00 -5.86
N HIS A 74 19.01 -13.58 -6.71
CA HIS A 74 18.81 -13.67 -8.16
C HIS A 74 18.93 -15.08 -8.75
N ALA A 75 18.85 -16.13 -7.91
CA ALA A 75 18.86 -17.52 -8.41
C ALA A 75 17.41 -18.00 -8.63
N PRO A 76 17.06 -18.57 -9.81
CA PRO A 76 15.75 -19.18 -10.02
C PRO A 76 15.61 -20.46 -9.18
N ASP A 77 14.39 -20.74 -8.73
CA ASP A 77 13.97 -21.78 -7.76
C ASP A 77 14.31 -23.25 -8.09
N SER A 78 15.00 -23.54 -9.19
CA SER A 78 15.29 -24.92 -9.61
C SER A 78 16.55 -25.55 -8.99
N ALA A 79 17.36 -24.79 -8.24
CA ALA A 79 18.64 -25.27 -7.70
C ALA A 79 18.61 -25.67 -6.21
N GLN A 80 17.48 -25.53 -5.51
CA GLN A 80 17.40 -25.75 -4.06
C GLN A 80 17.08 -27.19 -3.62
N LYS A 81 16.78 -28.12 -4.54
CA LYS A 81 16.40 -29.52 -4.19
C LYS A 81 17.56 -30.50 -4.07
N ALA A 82 18.80 -30.11 -4.34
CA ALA A 82 19.93 -31.06 -4.40
C ALA A 82 20.93 -30.98 -3.23
N ALA A 83 20.75 -30.13 -2.23
CA ALA A 83 21.78 -29.85 -1.20
C ALA A 83 21.43 -30.31 0.23
N VAL A 84 20.40 -31.12 0.45
CA VAL A 84 19.97 -31.55 1.81
C VAL A 84 20.35 -33.00 2.15
N ALA A 85 21.10 -33.73 1.32
CA ALA A 85 21.57 -35.08 1.67
C ALA A 85 23.11 -35.07 1.72
N THR A 86 23.68 -34.96 2.87
CA THR A 86 24.98 -35.49 3.35
C THR A 86 25.72 -34.45 4.23
N ARG A 87 25.58 -34.61 5.55
CA ARG A 87 26.71 -34.58 6.49
C ARG A 87 26.25 -34.61 7.94
N THR A 88 25.94 -35.83 8.41
CA THR A 88 26.17 -36.18 9.83
C THR A 88 27.65 -36.57 9.98
N ARG A 89 28.42 -35.83 10.72
CA ARG A 89 29.60 -36.33 11.40
C ARG A 89 29.83 -35.55 12.70
N ARG A 90 29.84 -36.31 13.79
CA ARG A 90 30.17 -35.91 15.15
C ARG A 90 31.59 -35.33 15.23
N VAL A 91 31.78 -34.25 15.99
CA VAL A 91 32.99 -34.01 16.76
C VAL A 91 32.58 -33.36 18.08
N SER A 92 33.17 -33.87 19.12
CA SER A 92 33.02 -33.59 20.53
C SER A 92 33.67 -32.29 20.99
N SER A 93 33.08 -31.69 22.02
CA SER A 93 33.60 -30.98 23.20
C SER A 93 34.58 -29.83 23.06
N ASP A 94 34.21 -28.77 23.77
CA ASP A 94 35.00 -27.73 24.45
C ASP A 94 35.58 -26.61 23.59
N GLU A 95 34.87 -25.46 23.61
CA GLU A 95 35.44 -24.16 23.96
C GLU A 95 34.32 -23.15 24.17
N GLN A 96 34.38 -22.49 25.31
CA GLN A 96 33.43 -21.46 25.76
C GLN A 96 33.56 -20.18 24.97
N ASP A 97 32.36 -19.65 24.65
CA ASP A 97 31.95 -18.26 24.79
C ASP A 97 32.54 -17.20 23.86
N ASN A 98 31.70 -16.84 22.91
CA ASN A 98 31.29 -15.47 22.53
C ASN A 98 30.29 -15.56 21.37
N GLN A 99 29.06 -16.01 21.68
CA GLN A 99 27.95 -15.89 20.72
C GLN A 99 27.54 -14.44 20.63
N VAL A 100 28.07 -13.74 19.62
CA VAL A 100 27.41 -12.57 19.06
C VAL A 100 26.00 -13.02 18.62
N TYR A 101 24.98 -12.58 19.34
CA TYR A 101 23.59 -12.77 18.95
C TYR A 101 23.39 -12.09 17.61
N LEU A 102 23.55 -12.81 16.52
CA LEU A 102 23.00 -12.44 15.23
C LEU A 102 21.48 -12.51 15.42
N SER A 103 20.83 -11.35 15.41
CA SER A 103 19.38 -11.26 15.35
C SER A 103 18.90 -12.18 14.22
N LYS A 104 18.02 -13.14 14.54
CA LYS A 104 17.41 -14.03 13.53
C LYS A 104 16.77 -13.16 12.46
N PRO A 105 16.87 -13.52 11.17
CA PRO A 105 16.13 -12.82 10.12
C PRO A 105 14.64 -12.76 10.47
N LEU A 106 13.99 -11.63 10.23
CA LEU A 106 12.57 -11.43 10.52
C LEU A 106 11.66 -12.54 9.92
N GLU A 107 12.07 -13.12 8.80
CA GLU A 107 11.38 -14.24 8.14
C GLU A 107 11.29 -15.51 9.02
N ASP A 108 12.25 -15.76 9.91
CA ASP A 108 12.22 -16.92 10.80
C ASP A 108 11.14 -16.80 11.88
N CYS A 109 10.75 -15.58 12.29
CA CYS A 109 9.71 -15.38 13.30
C CYS A 109 8.31 -15.72 12.77
N ILE A 110 8.00 -15.37 11.52
CA ILE A 110 6.70 -15.66 10.89
C ILE A 110 6.58 -17.14 10.55
N SER A 111 7.64 -17.78 10.06
CA SER A 111 7.63 -19.22 9.73
C SER A 111 7.43 -20.11 10.96
N GLN A 112 7.75 -19.61 12.17
CA GLN A 112 7.49 -20.34 13.42
C GLN A 112 6.05 -20.18 13.91
N LYS A 113 5.34 -19.10 13.50
CA LYS A 113 3.97 -18.80 13.90
C LYS A 113 2.93 -19.43 12.99
N LEU A 114 3.28 -19.76 11.74
CA LEU A 114 2.34 -20.18 10.70
C LEU A 114 2.60 -21.60 10.23
N ASP A 115 1.53 -22.32 9.94
CA ASP A 115 1.58 -23.55 9.18
C ASP A 115 1.94 -23.30 7.69
N SER A 116 2.09 -24.34 6.91
CA SER A 116 2.46 -24.22 5.49
C SER A 116 1.44 -23.42 4.68
N MET A 117 0.16 -23.52 4.98
CA MET A 117 -0.90 -22.78 4.30
C MET A 117 -0.90 -21.30 4.72
N GLY A 118 -0.77 -21.02 6.01
CA GLY A 118 -0.63 -19.66 6.51
C GLY A 118 0.58 -18.94 5.92
N LEU A 119 1.71 -19.65 5.77
CA LEU A 119 2.92 -19.10 5.15
C LEU A 119 2.72 -18.83 3.64
N GLN A 120 1.97 -19.67 2.93
CA GLN A 120 1.60 -19.42 1.54
C GLN A 120 0.72 -18.16 1.41
N LEU A 121 -0.29 -17.99 2.26
CA LEU A 121 -1.15 -16.79 2.28
C LEU A 121 -0.35 -15.54 2.63
N TYR A 122 0.56 -15.59 3.61
CA TYR A 122 1.44 -14.48 3.94
C TYR A 122 2.35 -14.08 2.77
N ASN A 123 2.95 -15.04 2.10
CA ASN A 123 3.78 -14.79 0.93
C ASN A 123 2.96 -14.27 -0.25
N TYR A 124 1.72 -14.73 -0.42
CA TYR A 124 0.78 -14.22 -1.42
C TYR A 124 0.47 -12.74 -1.17
N TYR A 125 0.15 -12.35 0.07
CA TYR A 125 -0.03 -10.95 0.42
C TYR A 125 1.19 -10.11 0.03
N ARG A 126 2.36 -10.52 0.49
CA ARG A 126 3.62 -9.79 0.32
C ARG A 126 4.02 -9.63 -1.15
N SER A 127 3.84 -10.67 -1.96
CA SER A 127 4.34 -10.69 -3.34
C SER A 127 3.30 -10.28 -4.38
N HIS A 128 2.02 -10.35 -4.06
CA HIS A 128 0.94 -10.17 -5.02
C HIS A 128 -0.13 -9.19 -4.55
N LEU A 129 -0.91 -9.54 -3.52
CA LEU A 129 -2.08 -8.75 -3.12
C LEU A 129 -1.74 -7.30 -2.76
N ALA A 130 -0.74 -7.06 -1.91
CA ALA A 130 -0.34 -5.72 -1.51
C ALA A 130 0.11 -4.83 -2.68
N ASN A 131 0.57 -5.43 -3.78
CA ASN A 131 0.95 -4.70 -4.98
C ASN A 131 -0.24 -4.36 -5.89
N ILE A 132 -1.29 -5.18 -5.88
CA ILE A 132 -2.51 -4.94 -6.65
C ILE A 132 -3.34 -3.81 -6.02
N ILE A 133 -3.45 -3.80 -4.70
CA ILE A 133 -4.27 -2.82 -3.98
C ILE A 133 -3.59 -1.47 -3.77
N SER A 134 -2.28 -1.37 -3.98
CA SER A 134 -1.52 -0.13 -3.84
C SER A 134 -1.41 0.60 -5.16
N ILE A 135 -1.80 1.86 -5.17
CA ILE A 135 -1.62 2.77 -6.34
C ILE A 135 -0.29 3.52 -6.30
N ALA A 136 0.49 3.36 -5.22
CA ALA A 136 1.79 4.01 -5.07
C ALA A 136 2.93 3.15 -5.63
N PRO A 137 4.06 3.76 -5.99
CA PRO A 137 5.28 3.04 -6.30
C PRO A 137 5.69 2.09 -5.15
N MET A 138 6.40 1.01 -5.46
CA MET A 138 6.75 -0.05 -4.51
C MET A 138 7.46 0.45 -3.23
N ASN A 139 8.27 1.50 -3.33
CA ASN A 139 8.96 2.12 -2.20
C ASN A 139 8.02 2.90 -1.26
N GLN A 140 6.82 3.27 -1.72
CA GLN A 140 5.78 3.97 -0.98
C GLN A 140 4.54 3.09 -0.75
N ASN A 141 4.63 1.79 -0.99
CA ASN A 141 3.54 0.86 -0.74
C ASN A 141 3.37 0.61 0.76
N TYR A 142 2.46 1.33 1.40
CA TYR A 142 2.21 1.25 2.84
C TYR A 142 1.51 -0.04 3.28
N TYR A 143 0.86 -0.77 2.36
CA TYR A 143 0.38 -2.12 2.62
C TYR A 143 1.55 -3.07 2.92
N LEU A 144 2.72 -2.84 2.31
CA LEU A 144 3.96 -3.57 2.62
C LEU A 144 4.75 -2.92 3.76
N ASN A 145 4.91 -1.59 3.72
CA ASN A 145 5.86 -0.89 4.57
C ASN A 145 5.32 -0.59 5.98
N ILE A 146 3.99 -0.65 6.18
CA ILE A 146 3.33 -0.45 7.47
C ILE A 146 2.69 -1.74 7.96
N PHE A 147 1.81 -2.38 7.19
CA PHE A 147 1.06 -3.54 7.70
C PHE A 147 1.94 -4.77 7.94
N LEU A 148 2.96 -5.05 7.10
CA LEU A 148 3.82 -6.21 7.33
C LEU A 148 4.69 -6.06 8.60
N PRO A 149 5.37 -4.93 8.86
CA PRO A 149 6.05 -4.73 10.14
C PRO A 149 5.11 -4.88 11.34
N MET A 150 3.92 -4.27 11.28
CA MET A 150 2.93 -4.41 12.35
C MET A 150 2.46 -5.87 12.55
N ALA A 151 2.35 -6.66 11.47
CA ALA A 151 1.98 -8.07 11.55
C ALA A 151 3.06 -8.96 12.20
N HIS A 152 4.33 -8.56 12.16
CA HIS A 152 5.38 -9.27 12.89
C HIS A 152 5.24 -9.12 14.42
N GLU A 153 4.70 -7.99 14.86
CA GLU A 153 4.56 -7.64 16.28
C GLU A 153 3.17 -8.00 16.83
N ASN A 154 2.14 -8.06 15.98
CA ASN A 154 0.75 -8.26 16.37
C ASN A 154 0.08 -9.39 15.59
N ASP A 155 -0.27 -10.48 16.27
CA ASP A 155 -0.88 -11.66 15.65
C ASP A 155 -2.29 -11.35 15.09
N GLY A 156 -3.05 -10.41 15.68
CA GLY A 156 -4.35 -9.98 15.17
C GLY A 156 -4.24 -9.37 13.75
N ILE A 157 -3.21 -8.54 13.51
CA ILE A 157 -2.90 -7.98 12.20
C ILE A 157 -2.41 -9.09 11.25
N LEU A 158 -1.55 -9.99 11.72
CA LEU A 158 -1.10 -11.11 10.93
C LEU A 158 -2.28 -11.93 10.41
N PHE A 159 -3.21 -12.30 11.28
CA PHE A 159 -4.40 -13.06 10.89
C PHE A 159 -5.34 -12.27 9.97
N ALA A 160 -5.46 -10.95 10.14
CA ALA A 160 -6.22 -10.10 9.21
C ALA A 160 -5.64 -10.12 7.79
N ILE A 161 -4.32 -10.05 7.66
CA ILE A 161 -3.60 -10.18 6.38
C ILE A 161 -3.85 -11.56 5.74
N LEU A 162 -3.82 -12.63 6.52
CA LEU A 162 -4.10 -13.98 6.02
C LEU A 162 -5.55 -14.14 5.58
N ALA A 163 -6.51 -13.54 6.30
CA ALA A 163 -7.91 -13.51 5.93
C ALA A 163 -8.11 -12.81 4.58
N TRP A 164 -7.50 -11.63 4.39
CA TRP A 164 -7.59 -10.90 3.12
C TRP A 164 -6.99 -11.68 1.95
N SER A 165 -5.82 -12.28 2.16
CA SER A 165 -5.19 -13.14 1.16
C SER A 165 -6.08 -14.32 0.75
N ALA A 166 -6.71 -14.98 1.72
CA ALA A 166 -7.60 -16.10 1.48
C ALA A 166 -8.88 -15.66 0.75
N ASN A 167 -9.49 -14.53 1.15
CA ASN A 167 -10.66 -13.98 0.47
C ASN A 167 -10.34 -13.64 -1.00
N HIS A 168 -9.21 -12.99 -1.27
CA HIS A 168 -8.82 -12.67 -2.63
C HIS A 168 -8.58 -13.92 -3.47
N LEU A 169 -7.90 -14.94 -2.94
CA LEU A 169 -7.69 -16.21 -3.64
C LEU A 169 -8.99 -16.96 -3.88
N SER A 170 -9.98 -16.89 -2.98
CA SER A 170 -11.28 -17.55 -3.15
C SER A 170 -12.06 -17.04 -4.36
N ILE A 171 -11.78 -15.80 -4.78
CA ILE A 171 -12.44 -15.16 -5.92
C ILE A 171 -11.59 -15.32 -7.18
N SER A 172 -10.26 -15.17 -7.07
CA SER A 172 -9.33 -15.21 -8.21
C SER A 172 -9.13 -16.62 -8.79
N SER A 173 -9.40 -17.67 -8.03
CA SER A 173 -9.25 -19.07 -8.49
C SER A 173 -10.42 -19.52 -9.38
N SER A 174 -10.93 -18.66 -10.24
CA SER A 174 -12.14 -18.86 -11.03
C SER A 174 -12.07 -20.02 -12.04
N ASN A 175 -12.80 -21.08 -11.72
CA ASN A 175 -13.68 -21.70 -12.69
C ASN A 175 -15.07 -21.10 -12.44
N GLU A 176 -15.45 -20.18 -13.22
CA GLU A 176 -16.62 -19.31 -13.41
C GLU A 176 -17.86 -19.35 -12.47
N LEU A 177 -18.01 -20.27 -11.52
CA LEU A 177 -19.24 -20.41 -10.73
C LEU A 177 -19.08 -20.86 -9.27
N ARG A 178 -17.89 -21.12 -8.76
CA ARG A 178 -17.71 -21.52 -7.34
C ARG A 178 -16.49 -20.82 -6.74
N LYS A 179 -16.75 -20.05 -5.66
CA LYS A 179 -15.70 -19.64 -4.72
C LYS A 179 -15.01 -20.91 -4.23
N ASP A 180 -13.69 -20.91 -4.18
CA ASP A 180 -12.96 -22.06 -3.63
C ASP A 180 -13.27 -22.18 -2.12
N GLU A 181 -14.05 -23.21 -1.75
CA GLU A 181 -14.52 -23.42 -0.37
C GLU A 181 -13.36 -23.52 0.64
N ILE A 182 -12.20 -23.98 0.21
CA ILE A 182 -11.02 -24.09 1.07
C ILE A 182 -10.57 -22.69 1.49
N PHE A 183 -10.44 -21.77 0.54
CA PHE A 183 -10.02 -20.40 0.84
C PHE A 183 -11.10 -19.61 1.57
N VAL A 184 -12.38 -19.82 1.29
CA VAL A 184 -13.49 -19.23 2.08
C VAL A 184 -13.40 -19.67 3.54
N ASN A 185 -13.21 -20.97 3.80
CA ASN A 185 -13.09 -21.48 5.16
C ASN A 185 -11.84 -20.94 5.89
N LEU A 186 -10.72 -20.81 5.16
CA LEU A 186 -9.50 -20.21 5.71
C LEU A 186 -9.70 -18.71 6.02
N ALA A 187 -10.35 -17.97 5.14
CA ALA A 187 -10.67 -16.56 5.37
C ALA A 187 -11.52 -16.39 6.63
N ASN A 188 -12.60 -17.16 6.75
CA ASN A 188 -13.46 -17.14 7.96
C ASN A 188 -12.69 -17.52 9.23
N LYS A 189 -11.84 -18.55 9.18
CA LYS A 189 -10.98 -18.95 10.29
C LYS A 189 -10.06 -17.81 10.71
N TYR A 190 -9.35 -17.20 9.78
CA TYR A 190 -8.38 -16.15 10.10
C TYR A 190 -9.07 -14.84 10.50
N THR A 191 -10.24 -14.51 9.93
CA THR A 191 -11.07 -13.39 10.40
C THR A 191 -11.46 -13.58 11.87
N TYR A 192 -11.94 -14.78 12.23
CA TYR A 192 -12.29 -15.09 13.63
C TYR A 192 -11.06 -15.00 14.54
N MET A 193 -9.93 -15.58 14.15
CA MET A 193 -8.69 -15.50 14.91
C MET A 193 -8.24 -14.03 15.06
N SER A 194 -8.30 -13.23 14.00
CA SER A 194 -7.99 -11.82 14.07
C SER A 194 -8.86 -11.09 15.08
N LEU A 195 -10.19 -11.21 14.96
CA LEU A 195 -11.13 -10.56 15.87
C LEU A 195 -10.94 -10.97 17.34
N SER A 196 -10.54 -12.23 17.60
CA SER A 196 -10.26 -12.68 18.96
C SER A 196 -9.05 -11.98 19.60
N HIS A 197 -8.16 -11.41 18.78
CA HIS A 197 -7.03 -10.60 19.23
C HIS A 197 -7.35 -9.10 19.32
N LEU A 198 -8.54 -8.66 18.91
CA LEU A 198 -8.94 -7.26 19.01
C LEU A 198 -9.14 -6.91 20.49
N LYS A 199 -8.17 -6.25 21.07
CA LYS A 199 -8.25 -5.80 22.46
C LYS A 199 -9.03 -4.50 22.52
N THR A 200 -10.15 -4.50 23.24
CA THR A 200 -10.77 -3.27 23.71
C THR A 200 -9.84 -2.67 24.76
N ASN A 201 -9.26 -1.50 24.47
CA ASN A 201 -8.31 -0.84 25.34
C ASN A 201 -9.01 -0.26 26.58
N GLU A 202 -9.09 -1.03 27.66
CA GLU A 202 -9.35 -0.55 29.01
C GLU A 202 -8.02 -0.51 29.78
N GLY A 203 -7.19 0.49 29.54
CA GLY A 203 -5.93 0.62 30.30
C GLY A 203 -5.09 1.83 29.90
N SER A 204 -4.81 2.68 30.87
CA SER A 204 -3.95 3.85 30.74
C SER A 204 -2.50 3.48 30.47
N SER A 205 -1.80 4.22 29.60
CA SER A 205 -0.35 4.29 29.44
C SER A 205 0.13 4.12 27.98
N ALA A 206 1.41 4.31 27.70
CA ALA A 206 2.03 4.21 26.38
C ALA A 206 1.66 2.93 25.61
N CYS A 207 1.44 1.80 26.31
CA CYS A 207 0.93 0.55 25.75
C CYS A 207 -0.47 0.67 25.12
N ALA A 208 -1.32 1.57 25.63
CA ALA A 208 -2.67 1.80 25.11
C ALA A 208 -2.65 2.55 23.76
N ARG A 209 -1.66 3.41 23.54
CA ARG A 209 -1.52 4.19 22.28
C ARG A 209 -1.06 3.32 21.11
N LEU A 210 -0.08 2.45 21.32
CA LEU A 210 0.31 1.45 20.33
C LEU A 210 -0.85 0.46 20.10
N GLY A 211 -1.55 0.06 21.15
CA GLY A 211 -2.73 -0.78 21.07
C GLY A 211 -3.84 -0.19 20.19
N PHE A 212 -4.08 1.13 20.26
CA PHE A 212 -5.02 1.82 19.37
C PHE A 212 -4.63 1.70 17.89
N LEU A 213 -3.36 1.98 17.54
CA LEU A 213 -2.90 1.90 16.14
C LEU A 213 -2.96 0.47 15.59
N TYR A 214 -2.60 -0.52 16.41
CA TYR A 214 -2.70 -1.93 16.01
C TYR A 214 -4.17 -2.35 15.82
N SER A 215 -5.07 -1.94 16.72
CA SER A 215 -6.51 -2.25 16.60
C SER A 215 -7.11 -1.57 15.36
N LEU A 216 -6.77 -0.30 15.10
CA LEU A 216 -7.25 0.42 13.93
C LEU A 216 -6.70 -0.22 12.62
N ALA A 217 -5.41 -0.53 12.56
CA ALA A 217 -4.81 -1.22 11.42
C ALA A 217 -5.49 -2.56 11.14
N GLN A 218 -5.72 -3.34 12.18
CA GLN A 218 -6.40 -4.63 12.09
C GLN A 218 -7.81 -4.50 11.51
N ILE A 219 -8.60 -3.53 11.98
CA ILE A 219 -9.94 -3.25 11.47
C ILE A 219 -9.91 -2.84 10.00
N LEU A 220 -8.99 -1.97 9.62
CA LEU A 220 -8.88 -1.49 8.22
C LEU A 220 -8.45 -2.62 7.25
N ILE A 221 -7.58 -3.51 7.68
CA ILE A 221 -7.21 -4.71 6.90
C ILE A 221 -8.43 -5.61 6.71
N LEU A 222 -9.21 -5.84 7.76
CA LEU A 222 -10.45 -6.61 7.67
C LEU A 222 -11.49 -5.90 6.79
N CYS A 223 -11.60 -4.56 6.83
CA CYS A 223 -12.45 -3.80 5.91
C CYS A 223 -12.08 -4.07 4.45
N GLY A 224 -10.80 -4.04 4.10
CA GLY A 224 -10.32 -4.39 2.76
C GLY A 224 -10.66 -5.84 2.36
N SER A 225 -10.52 -6.77 3.32
CA SER A 225 -10.89 -8.18 3.13
C SER A 225 -12.38 -8.36 2.82
N GLU A 226 -13.26 -7.66 3.55
CA GLU A 226 -14.71 -7.78 3.37
C GLU A 226 -15.21 -7.12 2.09
N ILE A 227 -14.61 -5.99 1.69
CA ILE A 227 -14.88 -5.39 0.37
C ILE A 227 -14.53 -6.39 -0.74
N CYS A 228 -13.39 -7.03 -0.65
CA CYS A 228 -12.97 -8.06 -1.60
C CYS A 228 -13.99 -9.22 -1.68
N GLN A 229 -14.55 -9.64 -0.55
CA GLN A 229 -15.56 -10.70 -0.48
C GLN A 229 -16.96 -10.23 -0.93
N GLY A 230 -17.23 -8.93 -0.85
CA GLY A 230 -18.53 -8.30 -1.13
C GLY A 230 -19.49 -8.28 0.08
N ASP A 231 -19.01 -8.53 1.31
CA ASP A 231 -19.84 -8.43 2.51
C ASP A 231 -19.91 -6.98 3.02
N VAL A 232 -20.79 -6.20 2.42
CA VAL A 232 -21.05 -4.80 2.79
C VAL A 232 -21.59 -4.66 4.21
N LYS A 233 -22.32 -5.65 4.75
CA LYS A 233 -22.88 -5.56 6.09
C LYS A 233 -21.81 -5.68 7.15
N PHE A 234 -20.94 -6.66 7.02
CA PHE A 234 -19.85 -6.84 7.97
C PHE A 234 -18.81 -5.73 7.85
N TRP A 235 -18.49 -5.29 6.65
CA TRP A 235 -17.66 -4.11 6.42
C TRP A 235 -18.17 -2.87 7.18
N LYS A 236 -19.49 -2.57 7.15
CA LYS A 236 -20.08 -1.45 7.90
C LYS A 236 -19.95 -1.62 9.42
N ILE A 237 -20.07 -2.83 9.93
CA ILE A 237 -19.85 -3.12 11.35
C ILE A 237 -18.41 -2.82 11.74
N LEU A 238 -17.44 -3.31 10.96
CA LEU A 238 -16.01 -3.06 11.18
C LEU A 238 -15.69 -1.55 11.14
N LEU A 239 -16.25 -0.84 10.18
CA LEU A 239 -16.05 0.61 10.04
C LEU A 239 -16.59 1.37 11.27
N ASN A 240 -17.74 0.96 11.81
CA ASN A 240 -18.28 1.53 13.03
C ASN A 240 -17.41 1.22 14.27
N VAL A 241 -16.78 0.05 14.32
CA VAL A 241 -15.78 -0.25 15.37
C VAL A 241 -14.56 0.68 15.21
N GLY A 242 -14.07 0.90 13.99
CA GLY A 242 -12.99 1.85 13.69
C GLY A 242 -13.33 3.28 14.12
N LYS A 243 -14.56 3.75 13.84
CA LYS A 243 -15.08 5.03 14.35
C LYS A 243 -14.98 5.13 15.86
N ASN A 244 -15.52 4.13 16.58
CA ASN A 244 -15.52 4.13 18.04
C ASN A 244 -14.09 4.13 18.62
N LEU A 245 -13.16 3.41 18.00
CA LEU A 245 -11.74 3.43 18.37
C LEU A 245 -11.15 4.85 18.24
N ILE A 246 -11.44 5.54 17.15
CA ILE A 246 -10.96 6.92 16.91
C ILE A 246 -11.60 7.88 17.92
N GLU A 247 -12.92 7.82 18.11
CA GLU A 247 -13.64 8.67 19.08
C GLU A 247 -13.14 8.49 20.51
N ASN A 248 -12.87 7.26 20.92
CA ASN A 248 -12.33 6.97 22.26
C ASN A 248 -10.90 7.48 22.44
N HIS A 249 -10.12 7.56 21.36
CA HIS A 249 -8.72 7.99 21.44
C HIS A 249 -8.55 9.51 21.37
N VAL A 250 -9.27 10.21 20.49
CA VAL A 250 -9.10 11.65 20.25
C VAL A 250 -10.36 12.48 20.49
N GLY A 251 -11.47 11.84 20.90
CA GLY A 251 -12.76 12.46 20.98
C GLY A 251 -13.37 12.76 19.62
N LYS A 252 -14.15 13.82 19.52
CA LYS A 252 -14.86 14.17 18.29
C LYS A 252 -14.00 14.91 17.25
N ASP A 253 -12.76 15.27 17.56
CA ASP A 253 -11.86 16.03 16.66
C ASP A 253 -10.76 15.12 16.10
N VAL A 254 -11.03 14.51 14.95
CA VAL A 254 -10.10 13.61 14.25
C VAL A 254 -8.77 14.30 13.92
N SER A 255 -8.78 15.62 13.70
CA SER A 255 -7.57 16.37 13.37
C SER A 255 -6.54 16.38 14.52
N ARG A 256 -6.97 16.10 15.75
CA ARG A 256 -6.08 16.02 16.92
C ARG A 256 -5.16 14.79 16.91
N ILE A 257 -5.48 13.77 16.12
CA ILE A 257 -4.71 12.52 16.14
C ILE A 257 -3.24 12.72 15.75
N LEU A 258 -2.96 13.71 14.89
CA LEU A 258 -1.60 14.07 14.47
C LEU A 258 -0.86 14.88 15.54
N THR A 259 -1.59 15.61 16.39
CA THR A 259 -1.02 16.51 17.40
C THR A 259 -0.96 15.93 18.81
N THR A 260 -1.58 14.77 19.06
CA THR A 260 -1.54 14.07 20.35
C THR A 260 -0.18 13.41 20.62
N THR A 261 0.88 14.22 20.56
CA THR A 261 2.21 13.85 21.04
C THR A 261 2.47 14.57 22.37
N THR A 262 1.74 14.22 23.43
CA THR A 262 1.90 14.86 24.73
C THR A 262 3.00 14.23 25.61
N GLU A 263 3.64 13.19 25.16
CA GLU A 263 4.83 12.65 25.83
C GLU A 263 5.84 12.23 24.76
N GLU A 264 7.08 12.61 24.96
CA GLU A 264 8.18 12.18 24.11
C GLU A 264 8.19 10.64 24.02
N PRO A 265 8.33 10.07 22.81
CA PRO A 265 8.48 8.63 22.67
C PRO A 265 9.67 8.14 23.49
N SER A 266 9.58 6.95 24.09
CA SER A 266 10.68 6.37 24.83
C SER A 266 11.95 6.29 23.97
N LEU A 267 13.13 6.27 24.60
CA LEU A 267 14.40 6.18 23.87
C LEU A 267 14.43 4.99 22.92
N GLU A 268 13.79 3.87 23.30
CA GLU A 268 13.67 2.65 22.51
C GLU A 268 12.76 2.84 21.29
N GLU A 269 11.64 3.56 21.43
CA GLU A 269 10.72 3.89 20.33
C GLU A 269 11.38 4.87 19.32
N ARG A 270 12.23 5.79 19.79
CA ARG A 270 13.00 6.70 18.91
C ARG A 270 14.09 5.97 18.13
N ILE A 271 14.70 4.94 18.69
CA ILE A 271 15.79 4.19 18.04
C ILE A 271 15.25 3.28 16.94
N ILE A 272 14.03 2.71 17.12
CA ILE A 272 13.46 1.75 16.19
C ILE A 272 12.77 2.48 15.00
N PHE A 273 12.01 3.56 15.25
CA PHE A 273 11.28 4.26 14.20
C PHE A 273 11.05 5.75 14.53
N PRO A 274 12.02 6.66 14.32
CA PRO A 274 11.90 8.07 14.73
C PRO A 274 10.71 8.83 14.10
N ASN A 275 10.24 8.44 12.91
CA ASN A 275 9.09 9.05 12.20
C ASN A 275 7.92 8.08 11.97
N PHE A 276 8.03 6.84 12.41
CA PHE A 276 7.03 5.79 12.13
C PHE A 276 5.65 6.16 12.68
N ASN A 277 5.57 6.72 13.87
CA ASN A 277 4.30 6.99 14.53
C ASN A 277 3.43 8.03 13.80
N SER A 278 4.00 9.11 13.25
CA SER A 278 3.24 10.14 12.54
C SER A 278 2.78 9.67 11.16
N VAL A 279 3.65 9.02 10.40
CA VAL A 279 3.31 8.46 9.08
C VAL A 279 2.26 7.36 9.19
N VAL A 280 2.41 6.45 10.17
CA VAL A 280 1.43 5.38 10.43
C VAL A 280 0.08 5.96 10.83
N LYS A 281 0.04 6.90 11.78
CA LYS A 281 -1.18 7.58 12.19
C LYS A 281 -1.88 8.24 11.01
N TYR A 282 -1.14 9.03 10.23
CA TYR A 282 -1.66 9.71 9.06
C TYR A 282 -2.30 8.70 8.09
N TRP A 283 -1.56 7.70 7.68
CA TRP A 283 -2.03 6.73 6.70
C TRP A 283 -3.23 5.91 7.18
N LEU A 284 -3.24 5.47 8.43
CA LEU A 284 -4.39 4.75 8.99
C LEU A 284 -5.66 5.61 9.02
N ILE A 285 -5.53 6.92 9.32
CA ILE A 285 -6.68 7.82 9.30
C ILE A 285 -7.12 8.12 7.87
N VAL A 286 -6.21 8.32 6.91
CA VAL A 286 -6.56 8.46 5.49
C VAL A 286 -7.31 7.22 5.00
N ASN A 287 -6.85 6.03 5.38
CA ASN A 287 -7.48 4.76 5.04
C ASN A 287 -8.89 4.67 5.65
N PHE A 288 -9.07 5.07 6.92
CA PHE A 288 -10.38 5.16 7.55
C PHE A 288 -11.30 6.15 6.81
N ILE A 289 -10.83 7.37 6.53
CA ILE A 289 -11.59 8.40 5.81
C ILE A 289 -12.05 7.89 4.43
N TYR A 290 -11.16 7.22 3.71
CA TYR A 290 -11.47 6.62 2.41
C TYR A 290 -12.64 5.64 2.51
N HIS A 291 -12.58 4.69 3.43
CA HIS A 291 -13.65 3.72 3.65
C HIS A 291 -14.94 4.38 4.15
N ASP A 292 -14.83 5.37 5.02
CA ASP A 292 -15.99 6.05 5.62
C ASP A 292 -16.78 6.86 4.58
N ILE A 293 -16.09 7.54 3.68
CA ILE A 293 -16.73 8.28 2.57
C ILE A 293 -17.39 7.31 1.59
N LEU A 294 -16.70 6.23 1.22
CA LEU A 294 -17.22 5.22 0.28
C LEU A 294 -18.33 4.32 0.88
N ASN A 295 -18.62 4.44 2.15
CA ASN A 295 -19.76 3.76 2.78
C ASN A 295 -21.11 4.28 2.29
N PHE A 296 -21.17 5.43 1.59
CA PHE A 296 -22.39 6.07 1.07
C PHE A 296 -23.49 6.30 2.12
N ASN A 297 -23.14 6.33 3.39
CA ASN A 297 -23.93 6.83 4.50
C ASN A 297 -23.43 8.20 4.93
N THR A 298 -24.05 8.81 5.95
CA THR A 298 -23.45 9.96 6.60
C THR A 298 -22.05 9.60 7.08
N THR A 299 -21.05 10.45 6.81
CA THR A 299 -19.70 10.24 7.30
C THR A 299 -19.67 10.15 8.83
N SER A 300 -18.77 9.34 9.37
CA SER A 300 -18.64 9.10 10.81
C SER A 300 -18.31 10.37 11.59
N PHE A 301 -17.57 11.28 10.94
CA PHE A 301 -17.22 12.60 11.47
C PHE A 301 -17.64 13.68 10.45
N PRO A 302 -17.88 14.94 10.88
CA PRO A 302 -18.14 16.05 10.00
C PRO A 302 -17.04 16.20 8.93
N ILE A 303 -17.42 16.48 7.68
CA ILE A 303 -16.47 16.55 6.56
C ILE A 303 -15.42 17.64 6.77
N GLU A 304 -15.78 18.73 7.47
CA GLU A 304 -14.87 19.81 7.83
C GLU A 304 -13.72 19.36 8.74
N GLN A 305 -13.91 18.27 9.49
CA GLN A 305 -12.82 17.66 10.28
C GLN A 305 -11.84 16.89 9.38
N TYR A 306 -12.35 16.23 8.34
CA TYR A 306 -11.50 15.58 7.35
C TYR A 306 -10.71 16.61 6.54
N GLU A 307 -11.35 17.74 6.17
CA GLU A 307 -10.66 18.85 5.52
C GLU A 307 -9.54 19.43 6.41
N LYS A 308 -9.83 19.68 7.69
CA LYS A 308 -8.83 20.15 8.66
C LYS A 308 -7.70 19.13 8.87
N PHE A 309 -8.01 17.85 8.87
CA PHE A 309 -7.00 16.80 8.97
C PHE A 309 -6.01 16.87 7.78
N PHE A 310 -6.52 16.98 6.57
CA PHE A 310 -5.69 17.09 5.37
C PHE A 310 -4.94 18.43 5.23
N GLN A 311 -5.48 19.54 5.77
CA GLN A 311 -4.81 20.84 5.78
C GLN A 311 -3.63 20.89 6.76
N ARG A 312 -3.75 20.23 7.91
CA ARG A 312 -2.67 20.17 8.92
C ARG A 312 -1.48 19.37 8.45
N ASP A 313 -1.70 18.40 7.60
CA ASP A 313 -0.64 17.57 7.03
C ASP A 313 0.39 18.41 6.26
N GLN A 314 -0.04 19.41 5.50
CA GLN A 314 0.86 20.28 4.74
C GLN A 314 1.84 21.07 5.62
N ASN A 315 1.56 21.22 6.93
CA ASN A 315 2.35 22.02 7.86
C ASN A 315 3.12 21.21 8.93
N SER A 316 2.86 19.92 9.08
CA SER A 316 3.28 19.15 10.26
C SER A 316 3.99 17.82 10.00
N LEU A 317 3.94 17.28 8.79
CA LEU A 317 4.75 16.11 8.46
C LEU A 317 6.17 16.56 8.09
N PRO A 318 7.21 16.01 8.75
CA PRO A 318 8.53 16.07 8.17
C PRO A 318 8.41 15.38 6.81
N SER A 319 8.72 16.12 5.74
CA SER A 319 8.80 15.54 4.40
C SER A 319 9.54 14.22 4.52
N SER A 320 8.98 13.12 4.00
CA SER A 320 9.61 11.79 3.96
C SER A 320 10.98 11.81 3.26
N ALA A 321 11.37 12.96 2.71
CA ALA A 321 12.68 13.32 2.19
C ALA A 321 13.85 13.20 3.19
N ASN A 322 13.62 13.04 4.49
CA ASN A 322 14.71 12.82 5.45
C ASN A 322 15.39 11.45 5.36
N PHE A 323 15.02 10.61 4.40
CA PHE A 323 15.84 9.44 4.02
C PHE A 323 16.90 9.75 2.96
N ILE A 324 16.85 10.92 2.31
CA ILE A 324 17.90 11.42 1.39
C ILE A 324 17.99 12.93 1.64
N GLU A 325 19.03 13.35 2.38
CA GLU A 325 19.37 14.76 2.57
C GLU A 325 19.52 15.48 1.22
N SER A 326 18.92 16.66 1.15
CA SER A 326 19.06 17.70 0.14
C SER A 326 18.06 17.72 -1.01
N ILE A 327 16.92 18.41 -0.80
CA ILE A 327 16.33 19.35 -1.79
C ILE A 327 15.37 20.27 -1.05
N ASP A 328 15.52 21.58 -1.21
CA ASP A 328 14.87 22.71 -0.52
C ASP A 328 13.41 23.01 -0.97
N SER A 329 12.55 22.03 -1.13
CA SER A 329 11.10 22.28 -1.31
C SER A 329 10.28 21.11 -0.79
N PRO A 330 9.13 21.34 -0.13
CA PRO A 330 8.21 20.25 0.21
C PRO A 330 7.66 19.68 -1.10
N ILE A 331 8.18 18.52 -1.51
CA ILE A 331 7.65 17.76 -2.65
C ILE A 331 6.29 17.25 -2.19
N GLU A 332 5.23 17.65 -2.88
CA GLU A 332 3.90 17.09 -2.71
C GLU A 332 3.96 15.64 -3.17
N GLU A 333 4.00 14.69 -2.23
CA GLU A 333 4.07 13.26 -2.53
C GLU A 333 2.70 12.73 -2.93
N ILE A 334 2.68 11.73 -3.83
CA ILE A 334 1.45 11.03 -4.20
C ILE A 334 1.01 10.18 -3.00
N ASP A 335 -0.22 10.40 -2.54
CA ASP A 335 -0.78 9.59 -1.46
C ASP A 335 -0.88 8.12 -1.89
N PRO A 336 -0.38 7.17 -1.07
CA PRO A 336 -0.33 5.76 -1.45
C PRO A 336 -1.69 5.07 -1.63
N LEU A 337 -2.76 5.64 -1.11
CA LEU A 337 -4.11 5.10 -1.17
C LEU A 337 -5.01 5.87 -2.14
N ILE A 338 -5.01 7.19 -2.04
CA ILE A 338 -5.93 8.05 -2.80
C ILE A 338 -5.26 8.78 -3.97
N GLY A 339 -3.95 8.67 -4.11
CA GLY A 339 -3.20 9.33 -5.17
C GLY A 339 -3.36 10.85 -5.13
N ILE A 340 -3.79 11.43 -6.24
CA ILE A 340 -4.10 12.87 -6.37
C ILE A 340 -5.59 13.17 -6.18
N ASN A 341 -6.41 12.16 -5.79
CA ASN A 341 -7.88 12.27 -5.76
C ASN A 341 -8.44 12.82 -4.43
N LYS A 342 -7.60 13.26 -3.51
CA LYS A 342 -8.02 13.83 -2.21
C LYS A 342 -9.16 14.86 -2.34
N PRO A 343 -9.09 15.87 -3.22
CA PRO A 343 -10.17 16.85 -3.35
C PRO A 343 -11.49 16.22 -3.82
N ILE A 344 -11.42 15.25 -4.74
CA ILE A 344 -12.61 14.54 -5.23
C ILE A 344 -13.25 13.71 -4.11
N LEU A 345 -12.43 13.04 -3.29
CA LEU A 345 -12.91 12.24 -2.17
C LEU A 345 -13.67 13.11 -1.16
N LEU A 346 -13.17 14.29 -0.83
CA LEU A 346 -13.86 15.23 0.07
C LEU A 346 -15.19 15.72 -0.52
N LEU A 347 -15.22 16.08 -1.80
CA LEU A 347 -16.47 16.47 -2.48
C LEU A 347 -17.47 15.31 -2.51
N LEU A 348 -17.03 14.08 -2.74
CA LEU A 348 -17.88 12.90 -2.67
C LEU A 348 -18.50 12.74 -1.27
N GLY A 349 -17.73 12.98 -0.22
CA GLY A 349 -18.21 12.99 1.17
C GLY A 349 -19.27 14.09 1.39
N GLN A 350 -19.07 15.30 0.86
CA GLN A 350 -20.06 16.38 0.90
C GLN A 350 -21.34 16.02 0.17
N VAL A 351 -21.24 15.43 -1.03
CA VAL A 351 -22.41 14.93 -1.80
C VAL A 351 -23.18 13.89 -0.97
N THR A 352 -22.46 12.94 -0.37
CA THR A 352 -23.08 11.89 0.44
C THR A 352 -23.82 12.46 1.65
N ASN A 353 -23.18 13.35 2.41
CA ASN A 353 -23.78 13.95 3.59
C ASN A 353 -24.99 14.83 3.23
N LEU A 354 -24.90 15.63 2.18
CA LEU A 354 -25.99 16.46 1.70
C LEU A 354 -27.17 15.59 1.22
N THR A 355 -26.88 14.51 0.49
CA THR A 355 -27.91 13.56 0.05
C THR A 355 -28.69 12.99 1.24
N ARG A 356 -27.97 12.56 2.29
CA ARG A 356 -28.60 12.00 3.50
C ARG A 356 -29.39 13.03 4.28
N PHE A 357 -28.84 14.21 4.43
CA PHE A 357 -29.50 15.33 5.11
C PHE A 357 -30.86 15.67 4.41
N LEU A 358 -30.85 15.82 3.08
CA LEU A 358 -32.06 16.12 2.33
C LEU A 358 -33.08 14.98 2.32
N GLN A 359 -32.67 13.73 2.51
CA GLN A 359 -33.59 12.60 2.66
C GLN A 359 -34.41 12.64 3.97
N THR A 360 -33.96 13.40 4.96
CA THR A 360 -34.66 13.55 6.26
C THR A 360 -35.55 14.79 6.30
N MET A 361 -35.59 15.62 5.25
CA MET A 361 -36.33 16.87 5.17
C MET A 361 -37.65 16.75 4.40
N GLU A 362 -38.58 17.65 4.68
CA GLU A 362 -39.78 17.82 3.88
C GLU A 362 -39.49 18.59 2.58
N GLN A 363 -40.36 18.45 1.55
CA GLN A 363 -40.09 19.01 0.22
C GLN A 363 -39.94 20.55 0.20
N GLU A 364 -40.64 21.26 1.08
CA GLU A 364 -40.57 22.71 1.19
C GLU A 364 -39.23 23.20 1.69
N GLU A 365 -38.61 22.51 2.64
CA GLU A 365 -37.28 22.83 3.17
C GLU A 365 -36.15 22.52 2.19
N MET A 366 -36.37 21.59 1.25
CA MET A 366 -35.35 21.23 0.23
C MET A 366 -35.02 22.41 -0.72
N LEU A 367 -35.98 23.29 -0.97
CA LEU A 367 -35.77 24.45 -1.85
C LEU A 367 -34.73 25.45 -1.30
N GLU A 368 -34.62 25.59 0.01
CA GLU A 368 -33.63 26.48 0.65
C GLU A 368 -32.19 25.99 0.46
N HIS A 369 -31.99 24.72 0.08
CA HIS A 369 -30.66 24.13 -0.14
C HIS A 369 -30.24 24.14 -1.62
N GLY A 370 -31.06 24.72 -2.51
CA GLY A 370 -30.76 24.78 -3.96
C GLY A 370 -29.40 25.43 -4.26
N ASP A 371 -29.07 26.53 -3.59
CA ASP A 371 -27.80 27.23 -3.78
C ASP A 371 -26.61 26.34 -3.38
N LYS A 372 -26.75 25.57 -2.30
CA LYS A 372 -25.70 24.66 -1.84
C LYS A 372 -25.49 23.50 -2.82
N ILE A 373 -26.57 22.94 -3.37
CA ILE A 373 -26.50 21.90 -4.40
C ILE A 373 -25.80 22.44 -5.64
N LEU A 374 -26.18 23.63 -6.10
CA LEU A 374 -25.59 24.27 -7.27
C LEU A 374 -24.11 24.62 -7.08
N SER A 375 -23.75 25.13 -5.90
CA SER A 375 -22.35 25.41 -5.54
C SER A 375 -21.51 24.14 -5.63
N LEU A 376 -21.99 23.06 -5.03
CA LEU A 376 -21.29 21.77 -5.03
C LEU A 376 -21.12 21.20 -6.45
N GLN A 377 -22.13 21.33 -7.30
CA GLN A 377 -22.04 20.96 -8.71
C GLN A 377 -20.93 21.74 -9.43
N VAL A 378 -20.92 23.05 -9.25
CA VAL A 378 -19.90 23.95 -9.85
C VAL A 378 -18.50 23.61 -9.35
N GLU A 379 -18.34 23.28 -8.06
CA GLU A 379 -17.06 22.87 -7.48
C GLU A 379 -16.55 21.59 -8.14
N ILE A 380 -17.39 20.57 -8.29
CA ILE A 380 -16.99 19.32 -8.96
C ILE A 380 -16.57 19.60 -10.42
N TYR A 381 -17.33 20.42 -11.17
CA TYR A 381 -16.97 20.74 -12.56
C TYR A 381 -15.65 21.52 -12.67
N LYS A 382 -15.39 22.48 -11.78
CA LYS A 382 -14.17 23.30 -11.80
C LYS A 382 -12.93 22.62 -11.28
N LEU A 383 -13.09 21.47 -10.60
CA LEU A 383 -11.98 20.77 -9.98
C LEU A 383 -10.92 20.38 -11.01
N GLN A 384 -9.67 20.71 -10.72
CA GLN A 384 -8.50 20.36 -11.51
C GLN A 384 -7.52 19.54 -10.67
N PRO A 385 -6.75 18.63 -11.28
CA PRO A 385 -5.73 17.88 -10.58
C PRO A 385 -4.55 18.77 -10.17
N SER A 386 -3.94 18.50 -9.00
CA SER A 386 -2.64 19.06 -8.66
C SER A 386 -1.56 18.40 -9.53
N LEU A 387 -0.83 19.20 -10.31
CA LEU A 387 0.25 18.70 -11.16
C LEU A 387 1.58 18.59 -10.41
N MET A 388 1.74 19.31 -9.29
CA MET A 388 3.00 19.33 -8.52
C MET A 388 3.39 17.94 -8.03
N ALA A 389 2.43 17.18 -7.50
CA ALA A 389 2.67 15.80 -7.05
C ALA A 389 3.13 14.86 -8.17
N LEU A 390 2.84 15.19 -9.42
CA LEU A 390 3.15 14.38 -10.59
C LEU A 390 4.48 14.74 -11.26
N GLU A 391 5.13 15.86 -10.90
CA GLU A 391 6.31 16.39 -11.62
C GLU A 391 7.46 15.38 -11.70
N HIS A 392 7.62 14.54 -10.68
CA HIS A 392 8.72 13.57 -10.57
C HIS A 392 8.43 12.22 -11.25
N LEU A 393 7.21 12.04 -11.78
CA LEU A 393 6.86 10.82 -12.49
C LEU A 393 7.26 10.87 -13.96
N ASP A 394 7.42 9.70 -14.56
CA ASP A 394 7.48 9.55 -16.01
C ASP A 394 6.14 9.89 -16.66
N ASP A 395 6.16 10.23 -17.95
CA ASP A 395 4.97 10.70 -18.66
C ASP A 395 3.86 9.63 -18.74
N GLU A 396 4.23 8.36 -18.75
CA GLU A 396 3.25 7.25 -18.74
C GLU A 396 2.48 7.20 -17.42
N LYS A 397 3.16 7.26 -16.28
CA LYS A 397 2.49 7.28 -14.98
C LYS A 397 1.68 8.54 -14.76
N LYS A 398 2.21 9.72 -15.17
CA LYS A 398 1.44 10.97 -15.15
C LYS A 398 0.11 10.82 -15.88
N PHE A 399 0.15 10.24 -17.08
CA PHE A 399 -1.05 9.99 -17.87
C PHE A 399 -2.06 9.14 -17.11
N TYR A 400 -1.66 8.03 -16.50
CA TYR A 400 -2.58 7.17 -15.76
C TYR A 400 -3.18 7.83 -14.52
N TYR A 401 -2.41 8.59 -13.75
CA TYR A 401 -2.95 9.35 -12.61
C TYR A 401 -3.95 10.43 -13.04
N LEU A 402 -3.70 11.11 -14.15
CA LEU A 402 -4.64 12.10 -14.69
C LEU A 402 -5.92 11.44 -15.22
N GLU A 403 -5.81 10.29 -15.89
CA GLU A 403 -6.99 9.52 -16.31
C GLU A 403 -7.79 9.03 -15.11
N LEU A 404 -7.15 8.53 -14.05
CA LEU A 404 -7.80 8.14 -12.81
C LEU A 404 -8.53 9.33 -12.16
N PHE A 405 -7.90 10.51 -12.12
CA PHE A 405 -8.55 11.72 -11.61
C PHE A 405 -9.83 12.06 -12.36
N GLU A 406 -9.79 12.03 -13.68
CA GLU A 406 -10.97 12.27 -14.52
C GLU A 406 -12.04 11.18 -14.34
N ILE A 407 -11.65 9.92 -14.21
CA ILE A 407 -12.55 8.79 -13.89
C ILE A 407 -13.28 9.06 -12.57
N MET A 408 -12.55 9.38 -11.51
CA MET A 408 -13.12 9.68 -10.19
C MET A 408 -14.05 10.91 -10.23
N LYS A 409 -13.66 11.96 -10.96
CA LYS A 409 -14.46 13.18 -11.13
C LYS A 409 -15.77 12.89 -11.87
N ILE A 410 -15.74 12.17 -12.99
CA ILE A 410 -16.95 11.79 -13.75
C ILE A 410 -17.85 10.92 -12.87
N SER A 411 -17.32 9.95 -12.17
CA SER A 411 -18.09 9.06 -11.29
C SER A 411 -18.77 9.85 -10.15
N THR A 412 -18.07 10.84 -9.58
CA THR A 412 -18.64 11.73 -8.56
C THR A 412 -19.76 12.61 -9.13
N LEU A 413 -19.61 13.12 -10.37
CA LEU A 413 -20.68 13.85 -11.07
C LEU A 413 -21.90 12.96 -11.30
N MET A 414 -21.70 11.75 -11.80
CA MET A 414 -22.81 10.80 -12.01
C MET A 414 -23.51 10.46 -10.68
N PHE A 415 -22.74 10.21 -9.61
CA PHE A 415 -23.29 9.99 -8.28
C PHE A 415 -24.10 11.21 -7.78
N PHE A 416 -23.58 12.42 -7.96
CA PHE A 416 -24.26 13.67 -7.63
C PHE A 416 -25.59 13.79 -8.39
N GLN A 417 -25.61 13.56 -9.70
CA GLN A 417 -26.82 13.63 -10.53
C GLN A 417 -27.88 12.59 -10.12
N LEU A 418 -27.44 11.36 -9.85
CA LEU A 418 -28.34 10.29 -9.41
C LEU A 418 -28.94 10.56 -8.03
N THR A 419 -28.16 11.08 -7.10
CA THR A 419 -28.56 11.14 -5.69
C THR A 419 -29.17 12.49 -5.28
N LEU A 420 -28.58 13.61 -5.68
CA LEU A 420 -29.06 14.95 -5.33
C LEU A 420 -30.07 15.50 -6.34
N LEU A 421 -29.76 15.40 -7.64
CA LEU A 421 -30.66 15.91 -8.67
C LEU A 421 -31.75 14.90 -9.05
N LYS A 422 -31.66 13.65 -8.59
CA LYS A 422 -32.62 12.58 -8.89
C LYS A 422 -32.83 12.35 -10.41
N ILE A 423 -31.78 12.60 -11.21
CA ILE A 423 -31.81 12.37 -12.64
C ILE A 423 -31.93 10.87 -12.90
N ASP A 424 -32.81 10.51 -13.82
CA ASP A 424 -33.01 9.12 -14.22
C ASP A 424 -31.74 8.57 -14.88
N LYS A 425 -31.36 7.33 -14.48
CA LYS A 425 -30.15 6.66 -14.99
C LYS A 425 -30.13 6.53 -16.52
N ASP A 426 -31.29 6.48 -17.15
CA ASP A 426 -31.44 6.34 -18.61
C ASP A 426 -31.51 7.71 -19.33
N SER A 427 -31.38 8.82 -18.60
CA SER A 427 -31.32 10.16 -19.18
C SER A 427 -30.14 10.33 -20.13
N LEU A 428 -30.31 11.13 -21.17
CA LEU A 428 -29.24 11.41 -22.15
C LEU A 428 -27.98 11.97 -21.48
N GLU A 429 -28.14 12.83 -20.49
CA GLU A 429 -27.03 13.43 -19.77
C GLU A 429 -26.15 12.38 -19.03
N LEU A 430 -26.81 11.48 -18.29
CA LEU A 430 -26.09 10.40 -17.61
C LEU A 430 -25.50 9.39 -18.59
N GLN A 431 -26.15 9.10 -19.68
CA GLN A 431 -25.62 8.22 -20.72
C GLN A 431 -24.38 8.80 -21.43
N ILE A 432 -24.31 10.13 -21.62
CA ILE A 432 -23.14 10.82 -22.15
C ILE A 432 -21.95 10.67 -21.13
N LEU A 433 -22.20 10.93 -19.84
CA LEU A 433 -21.18 10.76 -18.80
C LEU A 433 -20.72 9.31 -18.70
N ARG A 434 -21.64 8.34 -18.76
CA ARG A 434 -21.33 6.91 -18.78
C ARG A 434 -20.40 6.55 -19.94
N ASN A 435 -20.72 6.99 -21.16
CA ASN A 435 -19.90 6.71 -22.34
C ASN A 435 -18.50 7.33 -22.23
N LYS A 436 -18.42 8.54 -21.65
CA LYS A 436 -17.13 9.18 -21.36
C LYS A 436 -16.36 8.39 -20.31
N LEU A 437 -17.01 7.90 -19.25
CA LEU A 437 -16.41 7.06 -18.22
C LEU A 437 -15.90 5.74 -18.80
N ASP A 438 -16.70 5.05 -19.65
CA ASP A 438 -16.34 3.80 -20.32
C ASP A 438 -15.00 3.93 -21.07
N SER A 439 -14.89 4.96 -21.94
CA SER A 439 -13.66 5.19 -22.72
C SER A 439 -12.42 5.49 -21.88
N LYS A 440 -12.61 5.98 -20.65
CA LYS A 440 -11.50 6.27 -19.73
C LYS A 440 -11.15 5.06 -18.87
N LEU A 441 -12.14 4.27 -18.45
CA LEU A 441 -11.94 3.01 -17.76
C LEU A 441 -11.09 2.05 -18.60
N ASP A 442 -11.33 1.96 -19.90
CA ASP A 442 -10.53 1.15 -20.84
C ASP A 442 -9.03 1.47 -20.83
N LYS A 443 -8.65 2.68 -20.44
CA LYS A 443 -7.25 3.10 -20.37
C LYS A 443 -6.55 2.72 -19.06
N VAL A 444 -7.29 2.56 -17.98
CA VAL A 444 -6.77 2.36 -16.63
C VAL A 444 -6.90 0.89 -16.18
N ILE A 445 -7.90 0.17 -16.68
CA ILE A 445 -8.05 -1.28 -16.43
C ILE A 445 -6.82 -2.02 -16.94
N GLY A 446 -6.31 -2.95 -16.15
CA GLY A 446 -5.07 -3.69 -16.43
C GLY A 446 -3.79 -2.91 -16.08
N THR A 447 -3.88 -1.70 -15.53
CA THR A 447 -2.74 -0.94 -15.03
C THR A 447 -2.58 -1.08 -13.51
N PHE A 448 -1.51 -0.53 -12.96
CA PHE A 448 -1.26 -0.50 -11.51
C PHE A 448 -2.29 0.32 -10.72
N LEU A 449 -3.16 1.10 -11.37
CA LEU A 449 -4.21 1.90 -10.73
C LEU A 449 -5.58 1.19 -10.68
N GLU A 450 -5.69 -0.02 -11.22
CA GLU A 450 -6.94 -0.77 -11.29
C GLU A 450 -7.62 -0.96 -9.92
N GLY A 451 -6.82 -1.17 -8.85
CA GLY A 451 -7.33 -1.30 -7.48
C GLY A 451 -8.14 -0.09 -6.96
N SER A 452 -8.04 1.08 -7.59
CA SER A 452 -8.82 2.29 -7.22
C SER A 452 -10.17 2.40 -7.92
N LEU A 453 -10.51 1.47 -8.81
CA LEU A 453 -11.68 1.58 -9.66
C LEU A 453 -13.01 1.06 -9.04
N CYS A 454 -13.00 0.56 -7.80
CA CYS A 454 -14.21 0.01 -7.16
C CYS A 454 -15.41 0.96 -7.20
N PHE A 455 -15.24 2.22 -6.78
CA PHE A 455 -16.31 3.22 -6.84
C PHE A 455 -16.71 3.59 -8.27
N PRO A 456 -15.80 3.93 -9.20
CA PRO A 456 -16.12 4.17 -10.59
C PRO A 456 -16.88 3.02 -11.27
N LEU A 457 -16.43 1.78 -11.06
CA LEU A 457 -17.09 0.59 -11.64
C LEU A 457 -18.49 0.36 -11.05
N PHE A 458 -18.68 0.62 -9.76
CA PHE A 458 -20.01 0.58 -9.14
C PHE A 458 -20.95 1.58 -9.78
N ILE A 459 -20.56 2.85 -9.93
CA ILE A 459 -21.40 3.90 -10.55
C ILE A 459 -21.64 3.60 -12.03
N TYR A 460 -20.63 3.15 -12.74
CA TYR A 460 -20.77 2.70 -14.12
C TYR A 460 -21.83 1.60 -14.24
N GLY A 461 -21.75 0.58 -13.35
CA GLY A 461 -22.68 -0.55 -13.32
C GLY A 461 -24.15 -0.14 -13.04
N VAL A 462 -24.36 0.87 -12.19
CA VAL A 462 -25.71 1.42 -11.90
C VAL A 462 -26.34 2.03 -13.16
N CYS A 463 -25.55 2.62 -14.04
CA CYS A 463 -25.99 3.32 -15.25
C CYS A 463 -25.96 2.46 -16.53
N ILE A 464 -25.59 1.17 -16.45
CA ILE A 464 -25.62 0.26 -17.60
C ILE A 464 -27.07 -0.02 -17.99
N GLN A 465 -27.38 0.11 -19.29
CA GLN A 465 -28.66 -0.28 -19.84
C GLN A 465 -28.70 -1.81 -20.05
N VAL A 466 -29.93 -2.38 -19.99
CA VAL A 466 -30.12 -3.84 -20.14
C VAL A 466 -29.60 -4.35 -21.49
N GLU A 467 -29.65 -3.51 -22.52
CA GLU A 467 -29.16 -3.82 -23.87
C GLU A 467 -27.64 -3.93 -23.98
N ASP A 468 -26.88 -3.32 -23.04
CA ASP A 468 -25.44 -3.37 -22.98
C ASP A 468 -24.89 -4.51 -22.05
N MET A 469 -25.65 -5.59 -21.88
CA MET A 469 -25.27 -6.71 -20.98
C MET A 469 -23.95 -7.38 -21.34
N GLU A 470 -23.51 -7.34 -22.60
CA GLU A 470 -22.18 -7.82 -23.01
C GLU A 470 -21.04 -7.01 -22.36
N LYS A 471 -21.24 -5.70 -22.19
CA LYS A 471 -20.28 -4.83 -21.48
C LYS A 471 -20.25 -5.12 -19.99
N LYS A 472 -21.38 -5.50 -19.39
CA LYS A 472 -21.45 -5.92 -17.99
C LYS A 472 -20.57 -7.14 -17.70
N ASN A 473 -20.55 -8.10 -18.62
CA ASN A 473 -19.70 -9.30 -18.49
C ASN A 473 -18.21 -8.99 -18.62
N ARG A 474 -17.84 -7.94 -19.36
CA ARG A 474 -16.45 -7.49 -19.51
C ARG A 474 -15.84 -6.98 -18.20
N PHE A 475 -16.64 -6.31 -17.37
CA PHE A 475 -16.19 -5.74 -16.10
C PHE A 475 -16.57 -6.61 -14.89
N GLY A 476 -17.56 -7.49 -15.03
CA GLY A 476 -18.06 -8.35 -13.96
C GLY A 476 -17.09 -9.45 -13.51
N SER A 477 -16.06 -9.72 -14.30
CA SER A 477 -14.96 -10.63 -13.91
C SER A 477 -13.84 -9.93 -13.14
N GLN A 478 -13.92 -8.60 -12.99
CA GLN A 478 -12.91 -7.73 -12.37
C GLN A 478 -13.41 -7.07 -11.07
N ILE A 479 -14.71 -7.15 -10.78
CA ILE A 479 -15.35 -6.77 -9.52
C ILE A 479 -15.58 -8.02 -8.67
#